data_d2d086c0f543896ca002fe2dc4c2b9be
#
_entry.id   d2d086c0f543896ca002fe2dc4c2b9be
#
_cell.length_a   1.000
_cell.length_b   1.000
_cell.length_c   1.000
_cell.angle_alpha   90.00
_cell.angle_beta   90.00
_cell.angle_gamma   90.00
#
_symmetry.space_group_name_H-M   'P 1'
#
loop_
_entity.id
_entity.type
_entity.pdbx_description
1 polymer ?
#
loop_
_entity_poly.entity_id
_entity_poly.type
_entity_poly.pdbx_seq_one_letter_code
_entity_poly.pdbx_strand_id
1 'polypeptide(L)'
;MVSAKTASGAKEALEPELSVNDDAASGNGSANGHAGNGSANGAVAEPAVARNGHAASGRRRRATAESMAASQRDISVSEFFAKNRHLLGFDNPRKALLTTIKEAVDNSLDACEEAGILPEVWVHIEITAPNRFKVGVQDNGPGILKTQIPNIFGKLLYGSKFHRLRMSRGQQGIGISAAGMYGVLTTGKPVKIISKVSPRKPAHYYEIQIDTKKNKPEILNGKGEGVDIPPGEAGRRVIEKHGIEWIEQDHGTRVTIELEARYTRGRGSVDEYLEQTAIANPHVTLHYVDPDGNETVYERSATTLPPEPKEIKPHPYGVELGRLMTMLKDTKPTTLSQFLTSSFSRVSPAVARKICETAKVSVRASTTKIGRHEADSLYQAIQQTKIGSPATDCLAPIGEELLLKGLHKVVPGEFYVAATRPPAVYRGNPFVVEAALAYGGTSTAQKVSLEALTELLAESDARSLRQFLISTFNGVGPEAAEKILTEADLGQRVT
;
A
#
# COMPACT_ATOMS: atom_id res chain seq x y z
N MET A 1 27.13 -40.30 -32.64
CA MET A 1 28.43 -40.61 -32.02
C MET A 1 29.34 -39.38 -32.14
N VAL A 2 29.43 -38.59 -31.13
CA VAL A 2 30.60 -37.77 -30.77
C VAL A 2 30.49 -37.47 -29.28
N SER A 3 31.55 -37.78 -28.59
CA SER A 3 31.72 -37.87 -27.17
C SER A 3 31.79 -36.51 -26.49
N ALA A 4 31.12 -36.34 -25.36
CA ALA A 4 31.25 -35.20 -24.44
C ALA A 4 32.37 -35.49 -23.44
N LYS A 5 33.35 -34.61 -23.36
CA LYS A 5 34.37 -34.57 -22.29
C LYS A 5 33.88 -33.64 -21.18
N THR A 6 33.75 -34.20 -20.00
CA THR A 6 33.62 -33.53 -18.72
C THR A 6 34.91 -32.81 -18.35
N ALA A 7 34.75 -31.54 -17.94
CA ALA A 7 35.79 -30.81 -17.17
C ALA A 7 35.22 -30.42 -15.80
N SER A 8 35.80 -31.04 -14.80
CA SER A 8 35.72 -30.70 -13.38
C SER A 8 36.60 -29.48 -13.10
N GLY A 9 36.10 -28.52 -12.31
CA GLY A 9 36.88 -27.36 -11.87
C GLY A 9 36.19 -26.59 -10.76
N ALA A 10 36.65 -26.86 -9.55
CA ALA A 10 36.73 -26.03 -8.37
C ALA A 10 35.66 -24.99 -8.02
N LYS A 11 34.97 -25.24 -6.92
CA LYS A 11 34.26 -24.31 -6.07
C LYS A 11 35.28 -23.42 -5.33
N GLU A 12 35.10 -22.14 -5.39
CA GLU A 12 35.59 -21.22 -4.40
C GLU A 12 34.43 -20.32 -3.97
N ALA A 13 34.04 -20.45 -2.71
CA ALA A 13 32.99 -19.69 -2.07
C ALA A 13 33.58 -18.36 -1.59
N LEU A 14 33.02 -17.26 -2.05
CA LEU A 14 33.22 -15.94 -1.47
C LEU A 14 31.95 -15.54 -0.72
N GLU A 15 32.01 -15.64 0.59
CA GLU A 15 31.07 -14.97 1.50
C GLU A 15 31.48 -13.49 1.61
N PRO A 16 30.56 -12.54 1.53
CA PRO A 16 30.81 -11.19 2.00
C PRO A 16 30.38 -11.06 3.47
N GLU A 17 31.34 -10.80 4.33
CA GLU A 17 31.13 -10.32 5.69
C GLU A 17 30.45 -8.94 5.65
N LEU A 18 29.29 -8.84 6.27
CA LEU A 18 28.64 -7.57 6.59
C LEU A 18 29.07 -7.16 8.00
N SER A 19 29.98 -6.20 8.07
CA SER A 19 30.31 -5.49 9.30
C SER A 19 29.16 -4.57 9.73
N VAL A 20 28.66 -4.81 10.92
CA VAL A 20 27.74 -3.93 11.64
C VAL A 20 28.58 -2.83 12.28
N ASN A 21 28.36 -1.60 11.90
CA ASN A 21 28.82 -0.44 12.66
C ASN A 21 27.66 0.09 13.51
N ASP A 22 27.77 -0.11 14.80
CA ASP A 22 27.10 0.66 15.84
C ASP A 22 27.84 2.00 15.98
N ASP A 23 27.17 3.08 15.68
CA ASP A 23 27.59 4.40 16.16
C ASP A 23 26.39 5.15 16.71
N ALA A 24 26.36 5.18 18.05
CA ALA A 24 25.54 6.10 18.81
C ALA A 24 26.26 7.44 18.92
N ALA A 25 25.64 8.50 18.42
CA ALA A 25 26.06 9.85 18.78
C ALA A 25 24.86 10.75 18.98
N SER A 26 24.72 11.18 20.21
CA SER A 26 23.92 12.28 20.73
C SER A 26 24.28 13.61 20.02
N GLY A 27 23.25 14.37 19.64
CA GLY A 27 23.43 15.73 19.12
C GLY A 27 22.26 16.61 19.51
N ASN A 28 22.44 17.34 20.59
CA ASN A 28 21.65 18.48 21.02
C ASN A 28 21.77 19.62 20.00
N GLY A 29 20.67 20.22 19.58
CA GLY A 29 20.67 21.38 18.70
C GLY A 29 19.41 22.23 18.89
N SER A 30 19.51 23.18 19.82
CA SER A 30 18.63 24.32 20.00
C SER A 30 18.77 25.33 18.86
N ALA A 31 17.68 25.88 18.35
CA ALA A 31 17.62 27.22 17.73
C ALA A 31 16.15 27.65 17.60
N ASN A 32 15.75 28.53 18.32
CA ASN A 32 15.37 29.95 18.27
C ASN A 32 15.03 30.54 16.88
N GLY A 33 13.96 31.32 16.89
CA GLY A 33 13.81 32.44 15.96
C GLY A 33 12.32 32.68 15.65
N HIS A 34 11.72 33.65 16.29
CA HIS A 34 11.45 35.04 15.86
C HIS A 34 10.37 35.11 14.78
N ALA A 35 9.44 35.91 14.79
CA ALA A 35 8.99 37.18 15.40
C ALA A 35 7.91 37.71 14.48
N GLY A 36 6.99 38.45 14.90
CA GLY A 36 6.12 39.18 13.99
C GLY A 36 5.03 39.94 14.70
N ASN A 37 5.28 41.03 15.02
CA ASN A 37 4.81 42.40 14.84
C ASN A 37 3.30 42.64 14.71
N GLY A 38 2.81 43.54 15.54
CA GLY A 38 1.53 44.26 15.36
C GLY A 38 1.29 45.25 16.48
N SER A 39 1.74 46.42 16.35
CA SER A 39 1.29 47.80 16.59
C SER A 39 -0.17 47.92 17.08
N ALA A 40 -0.58 48.86 17.94
CA ALA A 40 -0.12 50.13 18.46
C ALA A 40 -1.16 50.71 19.43
N ASN A 41 -0.74 51.80 20.12
CA ASN A 41 -1.48 52.81 20.88
C ASN A 41 -1.62 52.50 22.37
N GLY A 42 -0.98 53.18 23.29
CA GLY A 42 -0.75 54.61 23.43
C GLY A 42 -1.56 55.15 24.61
N ALA A 43 -0.92 55.21 25.82
CA ALA A 43 -1.30 56.21 26.82
C ALA A 43 -0.18 56.29 27.88
N VAL A 44 0.27 57.50 28.09
CA VAL A 44 1.29 57.92 29.04
C VAL A 44 0.72 57.97 30.43
N ALA A 45 1.43 57.42 31.46
CA ALA A 45 1.36 57.86 32.85
C ALA A 45 2.65 57.49 33.59
N GLU A 46 3.12 58.45 34.34
CA GLU A 46 4.38 58.60 35.06
C GLU A 46 4.62 57.64 36.22
N PRO A 47 5.81 57.63 36.85
CA PRO A 47 6.39 56.45 37.47
C PRO A 47 6.12 56.35 38.96
N ALA A 48 5.85 55.14 39.43
CA ALA A 48 5.83 54.81 40.84
C ALA A 48 6.96 53.83 41.19
N VAL A 49 7.64 54.24 42.21
CA VAL A 49 8.82 53.71 42.91
C VAL A 49 8.84 52.18 43.05
N ALA A 50 9.98 51.61 42.72
CA ALA A 50 10.35 50.24 42.91
C ALA A 50 10.22 49.77 44.39
N ARG A 51 9.48 48.66 44.59
CA ARG A 51 9.66 47.77 45.72
C ARG A 51 10.09 46.42 45.19
N ASN A 52 11.30 46.02 45.57
CA ASN A 52 11.85 44.69 45.36
C ASN A 52 10.87 43.60 45.86
N GLY A 53 10.14 43.01 44.93
CA GLY A 53 9.39 41.80 45.15
C GLY A 53 10.18 40.64 44.55
N HIS A 54 10.70 39.77 45.38
CA HIS A 54 11.27 38.48 44.96
C HIS A 54 10.24 37.78 44.09
N ALA A 55 10.55 37.64 42.81
CA ALA A 55 9.81 36.76 41.91
C ALA A 55 9.94 35.34 42.48
N ALA A 56 8.88 34.84 43.08
CA ALA A 56 8.73 33.45 43.45
C ALA A 56 8.81 32.66 42.13
N SER A 57 9.95 32.02 41.87
CA SER A 57 10.09 31.02 40.82
C SER A 57 9.01 29.98 41.05
N GLY A 58 7.96 29.97 40.20
CA GLY A 58 6.91 28.98 40.25
C GLY A 58 7.53 27.60 40.17
N ARG A 59 7.70 26.95 41.30
CA ARG A 59 8.10 25.55 41.39
C ARG A 59 7.16 24.76 40.51
N ARG A 60 7.62 24.30 39.33
CA ARG A 60 6.88 23.34 38.51
C ARG A 60 6.40 22.22 39.43
N ARG A 61 5.08 22.12 39.65
CA ARG A 61 4.49 21.02 40.37
C ARG A 61 4.98 19.72 39.73
N ARG A 62 5.77 18.95 40.44
CA ARG A 62 6.18 17.61 40.00
C ARG A 62 4.92 16.77 39.92
N ALA A 63 4.73 16.08 38.76
CA ALA A 63 3.63 15.14 38.60
C ALA A 63 3.79 14.02 39.63
N THR A 64 2.71 13.68 40.34
CA THR A 64 2.67 12.52 41.24
C THR A 64 2.14 11.31 40.48
N ALA A 65 2.35 10.10 41.01
CA ALA A 65 1.80 8.87 40.46
C ALA A 65 0.29 8.94 40.30
N GLU A 66 -0.40 9.53 41.29
CA GLU A 66 -1.86 9.70 41.27
C GLU A 66 -2.29 10.68 40.16
N SER A 67 -1.57 11.82 40.00
CA SER A 67 -1.89 12.77 38.93
C SER A 67 -1.61 12.21 37.54
N MET A 68 -0.57 11.38 37.41
CA MET A 68 -0.26 10.67 36.17
C MET A 68 -1.29 9.57 35.88
N ALA A 69 -1.71 8.81 36.88
CA ALA A 69 -2.76 7.80 36.76
C ALA A 69 -4.11 8.42 36.37
N ALA A 70 -4.49 9.53 36.96
CA ALA A 70 -5.72 10.26 36.63
C ALA A 70 -5.74 10.84 35.22
N SER A 71 -4.58 11.03 34.58
CA SER A 71 -4.46 11.50 33.20
C SER A 71 -4.47 10.37 32.17
N GLN A 72 -4.36 9.12 32.60
CA GLN A 72 -4.38 7.95 31.68
C GLN A 72 -5.80 7.71 31.16
N ARG A 73 -5.92 7.49 29.87
CA ARG A 73 -7.17 7.12 29.23
C ARG A 73 -6.91 6.19 28.06
N ASP A 74 -7.85 5.31 27.81
CA ASP A 74 -7.86 4.53 26.57
C ASP A 74 -8.20 5.42 25.38
N ILE A 75 -7.57 5.14 24.24
CA ILE A 75 -7.92 5.74 22.97
C ILE A 75 -8.55 4.69 22.05
N SER A 76 -9.52 5.09 21.25
CA SER A 76 -10.09 4.19 20.25
C SER A 76 -9.08 3.88 19.14
N VAL A 77 -9.29 2.75 18.42
CA VAL A 77 -8.48 2.39 17.26
C VAL A 77 -8.49 3.52 16.22
N SER A 78 -9.64 4.14 16.01
CA SER A 78 -9.78 5.27 15.08
C SER A 78 -8.99 6.51 15.55
N GLU A 79 -9.01 6.83 16.85
CA GLU A 79 -8.21 7.93 17.40
C GLU A 79 -6.71 7.65 17.28
N PHE A 80 -6.30 6.40 17.47
CA PHE A 80 -4.92 5.98 17.26
C PHE A 80 -4.49 6.23 15.80
N PHE A 81 -5.29 5.79 14.82
CA PHE A 81 -4.97 6.01 13.40
C PHE A 81 -5.02 7.49 13.01
N ALA A 82 -5.95 8.27 13.54
CA ALA A 82 -6.00 9.71 13.29
C ALA A 82 -4.72 10.43 13.77
N LYS A 83 -4.15 9.99 14.89
CA LYS A 83 -2.90 10.51 15.43
C LYS A 83 -1.64 9.95 14.74
N ASN A 84 -1.73 8.76 14.16
CA ASN A 84 -0.60 8.06 13.57
C ASN A 84 -0.74 7.90 12.04
N ARG A 85 -1.18 8.95 11.34
CA ARG A 85 -1.38 8.96 9.88
C ARG A 85 -0.15 8.50 9.10
N HIS A 86 1.05 8.79 9.61
CA HIS A 86 2.31 8.40 8.99
C HIS A 86 2.49 6.87 8.85
N LEU A 87 1.94 6.08 9.78
CA LEU A 87 2.01 4.63 9.71
C LEU A 87 1.19 4.05 8.54
N LEU A 88 0.26 4.81 8.00
CA LEU A 88 -0.66 4.41 6.94
C LEU A 88 -0.37 5.11 5.60
N GLY A 89 0.70 5.92 5.52
CA GLY A 89 1.05 6.64 4.31
C GLY A 89 0.23 7.92 4.06
N PHE A 90 -0.44 8.47 5.09
CA PHE A 90 -1.24 9.70 5.02
C PHE A 90 -0.57 10.89 5.74
N ASP A 91 0.75 10.86 5.88
CA ASP A 91 1.55 11.92 6.49
C ASP A 91 1.77 13.13 5.57
N ASN A 92 1.63 12.93 4.27
CA ASN A 92 1.93 13.90 3.23
C ASN A 92 0.81 13.91 2.17
N PRO A 93 0.28 15.07 1.74
CA PRO A 93 -0.80 15.16 0.75
C PRO A 93 -0.52 14.45 -0.59
N ARG A 94 0.74 14.45 -1.07
CA ARG A 94 1.14 13.70 -2.27
C ARG A 94 1.01 12.18 -2.05
N LYS A 95 1.55 11.69 -0.93
CA LYS A 95 1.43 10.27 -0.57
C LYS A 95 -0.01 9.87 -0.31
N ALA A 96 -0.81 10.74 0.31
CA ALA A 96 -2.21 10.47 0.60
C ALA A 96 -3.02 10.19 -0.68
N LEU A 97 -2.80 10.97 -1.75
CA LEU A 97 -3.43 10.74 -3.05
C LEU A 97 -3.03 9.38 -3.62
N LEU A 98 -1.72 9.11 -3.68
CA LEU A 98 -1.19 7.85 -4.18
C LEU A 98 -1.69 6.66 -3.37
N THR A 99 -1.64 6.73 -2.03
CA THR A 99 -2.09 5.66 -1.15
C THR A 99 -3.57 5.37 -1.33
N THR A 100 -4.43 6.41 -1.43
CA THR A 100 -5.87 6.25 -1.66
C THR A 100 -6.15 5.49 -2.95
N ILE A 101 -5.50 5.86 -4.05
CA ILE A 101 -5.67 5.21 -5.35
C ILE A 101 -5.12 3.79 -5.31
N LYS A 102 -3.92 3.61 -4.75
CA LYS A 102 -3.29 2.30 -4.60
C LYS A 102 -4.19 1.31 -3.86
N GLU A 103 -4.70 1.68 -2.70
CA GLU A 103 -5.57 0.81 -1.90
C GLU A 103 -6.87 0.45 -2.62
N ALA A 104 -7.45 1.39 -3.36
CA ALA A 104 -8.67 1.14 -4.13
C ALA A 104 -8.39 0.22 -5.33
N VAL A 105 -7.35 0.50 -6.12
CA VAL A 105 -6.97 -0.30 -7.30
C VAL A 105 -6.54 -1.71 -6.89
N ASP A 106 -5.70 -1.85 -5.86
CA ASP A 106 -5.27 -3.15 -5.35
C ASP A 106 -6.47 -4.01 -4.89
N ASN A 107 -7.47 -3.40 -4.22
CA ASN A 107 -8.69 -4.10 -3.84
C ASN A 107 -9.56 -4.50 -5.03
N SER A 108 -9.63 -3.66 -6.06
CA SER A 108 -10.36 -3.92 -7.30
C SER A 108 -9.75 -5.11 -8.05
N LEU A 109 -8.41 -5.13 -8.21
CA LEU A 109 -7.69 -6.22 -8.85
C LEU A 109 -7.87 -7.55 -8.09
N ASP A 110 -7.68 -7.53 -6.77
CA ASP A 110 -7.85 -8.72 -5.94
C ASP A 110 -9.28 -9.27 -6.00
N ALA A 111 -10.30 -8.39 -6.00
CA ALA A 111 -11.70 -8.79 -6.08
C ALA A 111 -12.05 -9.44 -7.44
N CYS A 112 -11.55 -8.88 -8.54
CA CYS A 112 -11.75 -9.45 -9.87
C CYS A 112 -11.05 -10.80 -10.00
N GLU A 113 -9.78 -10.89 -9.61
CA GLU A 113 -8.99 -12.12 -9.72
C GLU A 113 -9.57 -13.25 -8.84
N GLU A 114 -9.96 -12.95 -7.58
CA GLU A 114 -10.61 -13.94 -6.71
C GLU A 114 -11.96 -14.44 -7.27
N ALA A 115 -12.65 -13.62 -8.06
CA ALA A 115 -13.91 -13.97 -8.71
C ALA A 115 -13.73 -14.63 -10.10
N GLY A 116 -12.50 -14.77 -10.59
CA GLY A 116 -12.24 -15.31 -11.93
C GLY A 116 -12.65 -14.35 -13.06
N ILE A 117 -12.69 -13.04 -12.80
CA ILE A 117 -13.10 -11.99 -13.75
C ILE A 117 -11.85 -11.27 -14.23
N LEU A 118 -11.69 -11.11 -15.57
CA LEU A 118 -10.64 -10.27 -16.13
C LEU A 118 -10.87 -8.81 -15.68
N PRO A 119 -9.91 -8.21 -14.94
CA PRO A 119 -10.12 -6.88 -14.38
C PRO A 119 -10.25 -5.81 -15.44
N GLU A 120 -11.24 -4.93 -15.26
CA GLU A 120 -11.36 -3.65 -15.92
C GLU A 120 -11.60 -2.60 -14.86
N VAL A 121 -10.68 -1.62 -14.76
CA VAL A 121 -10.64 -0.66 -13.66
C VAL A 121 -10.61 0.75 -14.21
N TRP A 122 -11.46 1.63 -13.68
CA TRP A 122 -11.54 3.04 -14.03
C TRP A 122 -11.08 3.88 -12.85
N VAL A 123 -10.09 4.71 -13.06
CA VAL A 123 -9.54 5.66 -12.09
C VAL A 123 -9.80 7.07 -12.59
N HIS A 124 -10.48 7.87 -11.81
CA HIS A 124 -10.79 9.27 -12.14
C HIS A 124 -10.36 10.19 -11.00
N ILE A 125 -9.57 11.20 -11.31
CA ILE A 125 -9.12 12.22 -10.37
C ILE A 125 -9.67 13.56 -10.84
N GLU A 126 -10.35 14.28 -9.94
CA GLU A 126 -10.93 15.60 -10.20
C GLU A 126 -10.50 16.60 -9.13
N ILE A 127 -10.13 17.81 -9.55
CA ILE A 127 -9.85 18.92 -8.63
C ILE A 127 -11.17 19.53 -8.21
N THR A 128 -11.51 19.48 -6.91
CA THR A 128 -12.75 20.09 -6.39
C THR A 128 -12.53 21.47 -5.77
N ALA A 129 -11.31 21.72 -5.27
CA ALA A 129 -10.88 23.02 -4.73
C ALA A 129 -9.33 23.03 -4.63
N PRO A 130 -8.70 24.17 -4.30
CA PRO A 130 -7.26 24.22 -4.04
C PRO A 130 -6.84 23.17 -3.01
N ASN A 131 -5.88 22.29 -3.37
CA ASN A 131 -5.42 21.14 -2.58
C ASN A 131 -6.52 20.14 -2.19
N ARG A 132 -7.64 20.10 -2.88
CA ARG A 132 -8.71 19.12 -2.69
C ARG A 132 -8.99 18.36 -3.96
N PHE A 133 -8.98 17.05 -3.84
CA PHE A 133 -9.17 16.14 -4.96
C PHE A 133 -10.27 15.14 -4.64
N LYS A 134 -11.08 14.85 -5.64
CA LYS A 134 -12.05 13.76 -5.62
C LYS A 134 -11.47 12.61 -6.45
N VAL A 135 -11.34 11.46 -5.83
CA VAL A 135 -10.84 10.23 -6.44
C VAL A 135 -11.98 9.24 -6.55
N GLY A 136 -12.27 8.79 -7.75
CA GLY A 136 -13.20 7.71 -8.03
C GLY A 136 -12.46 6.51 -8.61
N VAL A 137 -12.62 5.33 -8.00
CA VAL A 137 -12.11 4.07 -8.55
C VAL A 137 -13.27 3.11 -8.69
N GLN A 138 -13.47 2.57 -9.89
CA GLN A 138 -14.51 1.60 -10.21
C GLN A 138 -13.88 0.35 -10.80
N ASP A 139 -14.46 -0.80 -10.48
CA ASP A 139 -14.11 -2.10 -11.06
C ASP A 139 -15.33 -2.80 -11.68
N ASN A 140 -15.06 -3.82 -12.47
CA ASN A 140 -16.04 -4.77 -12.97
C ASN A 140 -16.07 -6.08 -12.15
N GLY A 141 -15.62 -6.05 -10.90
CA GLY A 141 -15.53 -7.19 -10.01
C GLY A 141 -16.91 -7.75 -9.59
N PRO A 142 -16.96 -8.72 -8.68
CA PRO A 142 -18.19 -9.42 -8.31
C PRO A 142 -19.18 -8.55 -7.53
N GLY A 143 -18.80 -7.31 -7.18
CA GLY A 143 -19.58 -6.46 -6.28
C GLY A 143 -19.55 -6.93 -4.82
N ILE A 144 -20.18 -6.15 -3.97
CA ILE A 144 -20.22 -6.37 -2.51
C ILE A 144 -21.66 -6.51 -2.07
N LEU A 145 -21.93 -7.48 -1.21
CA LEU A 145 -23.26 -7.66 -0.62
C LEU A 145 -23.67 -6.43 0.20
N LYS A 146 -24.93 -6.00 0.08
CA LYS A 146 -25.50 -4.83 0.76
C LYS A 146 -25.11 -4.73 2.24
N THR A 147 -25.21 -5.82 2.97
CA THR A 147 -24.93 -5.90 4.40
C THR A 147 -23.45 -5.74 4.77
N GLN A 148 -22.54 -5.95 3.81
CA GLN A 148 -21.10 -5.89 4.03
C GLN A 148 -20.50 -4.52 3.66
N ILE A 149 -21.13 -3.76 2.77
CA ILE A 149 -20.62 -2.46 2.31
C ILE A 149 -20.29 -1.54 3.50
N PRO A 150 -21.20 -1.31 4.47
CA PRO A 150 -20.90 -0.42 5.58
C PRO A 150 -19.72 -0.89 6.44
N ASN A 151 -19.58 -2.20 6.65
CA ASN A 151 -18.49 -2.74 7.46
C ASN A 151 -17.14 -2.60 6.77
N ILE A 152 -17.06 -2.85 5.44
CA ILE A 152 -15.81 -2.79 4.68
C ILE A 152 -15.27 -1.35 4.62
N PHE A 153 -16.13 -0.37 4.38
CA PHE A 153 -15.70 1.02 4.20
C PHE A 153 -15.80 1.88 5.47
N GLY A 154 -16.62 1.48 6.43
CA GLY A 154 -16.92 2.25 7.64
C GLY A 154 -16.38 1.67 8.94
N LYS A 155 -15.49 0.67 8.89
CA LYS A 155 -14.89 0.07 10.08
C LYS A 155 -13.42 -0.27 9.82
N LEU A 156 -12.53 0.18 10.71
CA LEU A 156 -11.13 -0.18 10.68
C LEU A 156 -10.92 -1.60 11.18
N LEU A 157 -9.91 -2.28 10.68
CA LEU A 157 -9.56 -3.66 11.03
C LEU A 157 -10.70 -4.66 10.74
N TYR A 158 -11.41 -4.45 9.63
CA TYR A 158 -12.44 -5.34 9.14
C TYR A 158 -12.08 -5.87 7.75
N GLY A 159 -11.97 -7.17 7.59
CA GLY A 159 -11.62 -7.80 6.32
C GLY A 159 -11.38 -9.30 6.44
N SER A 160 -11.28 -9.99 5.32
CA SER A 160 -11.08 -11.43 5.24
C SER A 160 -9.62 -11.85 5.04
N LYS A 161 -8.72 -10.90 4.79
CA LYS A 161 -7.33 -11.18 4.37
C LYS A 161 -6.32 -11.34 5.52
N PHE A 162 -6.66 -10.93 6.74
CA PHE A 162 -5.75 -10.90 7.90
C PHE A 162 -5.10 -12.24 8.28
N HIS A 163 -5.75 -13.35 7.99
CA HIS A 163 -5.33 -14.66 8.45
C HIS A 163 -4.93 -15.59 7.30
N ARG A 164 -4.98 -15.11 6.06
CA ARG A 164 -4.66 -15.91 4.88
C ARG A 164 -3.17 -15.84 4.57
N LEU A 165 -2.52 -16.99 4.43
CA LEU A 165 -1.13 -17.08 3.98
C LEU A 165 -1.11 -17.47 2.50
N ARG A 166 -1.45 -16.52 1.66
CA ARG A 166 -1.31 -16.58 0.20
C ARG A 166 -0.94 -15.20 -0.33
N MET A 167 -0.33 -15.16 -1.50
CA MET A 167 -0.04 -13.91 -2.18
C MET A 167 -1.34 -13.13 -2.43
N SER A 168 -1.36 -11.88 -2.02
CA SER A 168 -2.42 -10.91 -2.30
C SER A 168 -1.81 -9.51 -2.19
N ARG A 169 -2.41 -8.51 -2.85
CA ARG A 169 -1.94 -7.13 -2.80
C ARG A 169 -2.23 -6.48 -1.45
N GLY A 170 -3.47 -6.48 -1.02
CA GLY A 170 -3.89 -5.91 0.26
C GLY A 170 -3.90 -6.92 1.39
N GLN A 171 -2.95 -6.86 2.34
CA GLN A 171 -2.87 -7.81 3.46
C GLN A 171 -3.36 -7.23 4.80
N GLN A 172 -3.35 -5.90 4.95
CA GLN A 172 -3.61 -5.26 6.24
C GLN A 172 -5.09 -5.00 6.53
N GLY A 173 -5.98 -5.05 5.52
CA GLY A 173 -7.43 -4.86 5.66
C GLY A 173 -7.87 -3.52 6.28
N ILE A 174 -7.01 -2.51 6.21
CA ILE A 174 -7.26 -1.18 6.78
C ILE A 174 -7.13 -0.06 5.75
N GLY A 175 -6.52 -0.32 4.58
CA GLY A 175 -6.12 0.72 3.65
C GLY A 175 -7.25 1.57 3.14
N ILE A 176 -8.29 0.98 2.57
CA ILE A 176 -9.42 1.75 2.02
C ILE A 176 -10.25 2.45 3.10
N SER A 177 -10.43 1.83 4.27
CA SER A 177 -11.13 2.47 5.39
C SER A 177 -10.29 3.59 6.03
N ALA A 178 -8.96 3.47 6.03
CA ALA A 178 -8.05 4.53 6.44
C ALA A 178 -8.05 5.70 5.44
N ALA A 179 -8.09 5.43 4.14
CA ALA A 179 -8.25 6.43 3.10
C ALA A 179 -9.57 7.21 3.25
N GLY A 180 -10.67 6.50 3.49
CA GLY A 180 -11.97 7.10 3.78
C GLY A 180 -11.95 7.96 5.03
N MET A 181 -11.34 7.50 6.11
CA MET A 181 -11.18 8.28 7.33
C MET A 181 -10.32 9.53 7.11
N TYR A 182 -9.23 9.43 6.36
CA TYR A 182 -8.41 10.59 6.01
C TYR A 182 -9.22 11.61 5.19
N GLY A 183 -10.00 11.16 4.22
CA GLY A 183 -10.92 12.00 3.45
C GLY A 183 -11.90 12.77 4.35
N VAL A 184 -12.60 12.06 5.24
CA VAL A 184 -13.54 12.69 6.21
C VAL A 184 -12.82 13.68 7.12
N LEU A 185 -11.64 13.35 7.65
CA LEU A 185 -10.89 14.23 8.54
C LEU A 185 -10.38 15.51 7.86
N THR A 186 -10.11 15.46 6.56
CA THR A 186 -9.52 16.60 5.82
C THR A 186 -10.57 17.45 5.10
N THR A 187 -11.65 16.85 4.67
CA THR A 187 -12.67 17.53 3.86
C THR A 187 -14.05 17.60 4.51
N GLY A 188 -14.31 16.77 5.53
CA GLY A 188 -15.64 16.60 6.12
C GLY A 188 -16.63 15.85 5.21
N LYS A 189 -16.18 15.30 4.07
CA LYS A 189 -17.03 14.60 3.11
C LYS A 189 -17.05 13.11 3.37
N PRO A 190 -18.21 12.44 3.27
CA PRO A 190 -18.31 11.00 3.40
C PRO A 190 -17.66 10.27 2.23
N VAL A 191 -17.30 9.03 2.44
CA VAL A 191 -16.97 8.09 1.36
C VAL A 191 -18.27 7.71 0.65
N LYS A 192 -18.29 7.80 -0.68
CA LYS A 192 -19.41 7.37 -1.50
C LYS A 192 -19.09 6.02 -2.12
N ILE A 193 -20.00 5.09 -1.97
CA ILE A 193 -19.84 3.73 -2.49
C ILE A 193 -21.09 3.34 -3.27
N ILE A 194 -20.88 2.82 -4.47
CA ILE A 194 -21.93 2.10 -5.20
C ILE A 194 -21.42 0.70 -5.53
N SER A 195 -22.24 -0.31 -5.30
CA SER A 195 -21.87 -1.69 -5.61
C SER A 195 -23.06 -2.48 -6.12
N LYS A 196 -22.82 -3.28 -7.15
CA LYS A 196 -23.79 -4.12 -7.85
C LYS A 196 -23.24 -5.53 -7.98
N VAL A 197 -23.99 -6.52 -7.57
CA VAL A 197 -23.55 -7.93 -7.56
C VAL A 197 -24.04 -8.72 -8.76
N SER A 198 -24.99 -8.19 -9.53
CA SER A 198 -25.58 -8.92 -10.66
C SER A 198 -26.47 -7.96 -11.48
N PRO A 199 -26.62 -8.14 -12.80
CA PRO A 199 -27.45 -7.28 -13.64
C PRO A 199 -28.93 -7.32 -13.28
N ARG A 200 -29.39 -8.42 -12.62
CA ARG A 200 -30.80 -8.59 -12.21
C ARG A 200 -31.12 -8.05 -10.81
N LYS A 201 -30.08 -7.71 -10.02
CA LYS A 201 -30.24 -7.19 -8.66
C LYS A 201 -30.05 -5.69 -8.64
N PRO A 202 -30.65 -4.95 -7.68
CA PRO A 202 -30.37 -3.55 -7.51
C PRO A 202 -28.91 -3.32 -7.13
N ALA A 203 -28.34 -2.22 -7.59
CA ALA A 203 -27.12 -1.68 -7.00
C ALA A 203 -27.47 -0.96 -5.68
N HIS A 204 -26.47 -0.79 -4.83
CA HIS A 204 -26.65 -0.17 -3.53
C HIS A 204 -25.66 0.99 -3.39
N TYR A 205 -26.20 2.19 -3.12
CA TYR A 205 -25.43 3.41 -2.93
C TYR A 205 -25.41 3.83 -1.47
N TYR A 206 -24.22 4.10 -0.97
CA TYR A 206 -23.97 4.51 0.40
C TYR A 206 -23.10 5.74 0.47
N GLU A 207 -23.41 6.63 1.42
CA GLU A 207 -22.53 7.68 1.90
C GLU A 207 -22.14 7.32 3.35
N ILE A 208 -20.87 7.02 3.58
CA ILE A 208 -20.39 6.42 4.83
C ILE A 208 -19.28 7.25 5.42
N GLN A 209 -19.32 7.41 6.74
CA GLN A 209 -18.18 7.85 7.54
C GLN A 209 -17.93 6.89 8.69
N ILE A 210 -16.73 6.94 9.27
CA ILE A 210 -16.37 6.14 10.44
C ILE A 210 -16.67 6.94 11.71
N ASP A 211 -17.53 6.43 12.59
CA ASP A 211 -17.61 6.93 13.97
C ASP A 211 -16.27 6.61 14.65
N THR A 212 -15.45 7.63 14.81
CA THR A 212 -14.09 7.51 15.34
C THR A 212 -14.04 7.06 16.79
N LYS A 213 -15.11 7.24 17.55
CA LYS A 213 -15.19 6.80 18.96
C LYS A 213 -15.53 5.33 19.08
N LYS A 214 -16.46 4.85 18.26
CA LYS A 214 -17.03 3.49 18.36
C LYS A 214 -16.42 2.50 17.38
N ASN A 215 -15.63 2.96 16.40
CA ASN A 215 -15.15 2.18 15.25
C ASN A 215 -16.30 1.45 14.55
N LYS A 216 -17.37 2.20 14.22
CA LYS A 216 -18.57 1.68 13.55
C LYS A 216 -18.89 2.54 12.33
N PRO A 217 -19.48 1.94 11.28
CA PRO A 217 -19.97 2.70 10.15
C PRO A 217 -21.15 3.60 10.57
N GLU A 218 -21.13 4.84 10.10
CA GLU A 218 -22.24 5.74 10.14
C GLU A 218 -22.69 6.01 8.70
N ILE A 219 -23.94 5.64 8.38
CA ILE A 219 -24.53 5.79 7.05
C ILE A 219 -25.32 7.08 7.04
N LEU A 220 -24.96 8.01 6.15
CA LEU A 220 -25.51 9.36 6.12
C LEU A 220 -26.71 9.50 5.16
N ASN A 221 -26.86 8.62 4.19
CA ASN A 221 -27.94 8.66 3.20
C ASN A 221 -29.01 7.61 3.46
N GLY A 222 -30.16 7.74 2.78
CA GLY A 222 -31.27 6.77 2.84
C GLY A 222 -31.84 6.55 4.24
N LYS A 223 -31.84 7.56 5.12
CA LYS A 223 -32.24 7.46 6.54
C LYS A 223 -31.43 6.42 7.33
N GLY A 224 -30.14 6.23 6.96
CA GLY A 224 -29.25 5.26 7.60
C GLY A 224 -29.23 3.87 6.94
N GLU A 225 -29.95 3.68 5.83
CA GLU A 225 -30.05 2.38 5.14
C GLU A 225 -29.40 2.37 3.74
N GLY A 226 -28.88 3.54 3.29
CA GLY A 226 -28.39 3.72 1.93
C GLY A 226 -29.57 3.86 0.93
N VAL A 227 -29.25 3.85 -0.36
CA VAL A 227 -30.22 3.98 -1.45
C VAL A 227 -30.08 2.78 -2.38
N ASP A 228 -31.20 2.12 -2.64
CA ASP A 228 -31.25 1.03 -3.62
C ASP A 228 -31.51 1.59 -5.02
N ILE A 229 -30.72 1.15 -5.99
CA ILE A 229 -30.78 1.56 -7.39
C ILE A 229 -31.29 0.35 -8.19
N PRO A 230 -32.58 0.35 -8.59
CA PRO A 230 -33.13 -0.77 -9.35
C PRO A 230 -32.49 -0.87 -10.74
N PRO A 231 -32.54 -2.06 -11.38
CA PRO A 231 -32.06 -2.19 -12.74
C PRO A 231 -32.87 -1.35 -13.75
N GLY A 232 -32.24 -0.97 -14.85
CA GLY A 232 -32.88 -0.30 -15.97
C GLY A 232 -33.15 1.20 -15.74
N GLU A 233 -34.12 1.73 -16.44
CA GLU A 233 -34.40 3.17 -16.50
C GLU A 233 -34.78 3.82 -15.15
N ALA A 234 -35.46 3.05 -14.29
CA ALA A 234 -35.75 3.50 -12.93
C ALA A 234 -34.50 3.77 -12.13
N GLY A 235 -33.48 2.92 -12.29
CA GLY A 235 -32.18 3.12 -11.64
C GLY A 235 -31.41 4.31 -12.19
N ARG A 236 -31.44 4.54 -13.50
CA ARG A 236 -30.80 5.72 -14.10
C ARG A 236 -31.36 7.01 -13.52
N ARG A 237 -32.66 7.09 -13.33
CA ARG A 237 -33.32 8.26 -12.66
C ARG A 237 -32.84 8.46 -11.23
N VAL A 238 -32.59 7.36 -10.49
CA VAL A 238 -32.03 7.45 -9.13
C VAL A 238 -30.58 7.93 -9.17
N ILE A 239 -29.78 7.44 -10.11
CA ILE A 239 -28.38 7.86 -10.33
C ILE A 239 -28.33 9.37 -10.63
N GLU A 240 -29.10 9.83 -11.59
CA GLU A 240 -29.22 11.25 -11.98
C GLU A 240 -29.68 12.13 -10.80
N LYS A 241 -30.75 11.71 -10.11
CA LYS A 241 -31.33 12.45 -8.97
C LYS A 241 -30.31 12.66 -7.84
N HIS A 242 -29.45 11.69 -7.58
CA HIS A 242 -28.46 11.74 -6.49
C HIS A 242 -27.07 12.16 -6.96
N GLY A 243 -26.88 12.45 -8.26
CA GLY A 243 -25.57 12.80 -8.83
C GLY A 243 -24.54 11.71 -8.58
N ILE A 244 -24.93 10.43 -8.73
CA ILE A 244 -24.08 9.29 -8.49
C ILE A 244 -23.21 9.05 -9.72
N GLU A 245 -21.91 9.02 -9.53
CA GLU A 245 -20.98 8.66 -10.59
C GLU A 245 -20.89 7.14 -10.69
N TRP A 246 -21.40 6.60 -11.79
CA TRP A 246 -21.39 5.17 -12.05
C TRP A 246 -21.25 4.91 -13.55
N ILE A 247 -20.23 4.14 -13.94
CA ILE A 247 -20.11 3.59 -15.29
C ILE A 247 -20.95 2.31 -15.30
N GLU A 248 -21.96 2.23 -16.16
CA GLU A 248 -22.90 1.09 -16.17
C GLU A 248 -22.17 -0.22 -16.42
N GLN A 249 -22.29 -1.12 -15.47
CA GLN A 249 -21.72 -2.46 -15.49
C GLN A 249 -22.74 -3.48 -14.98
N ASP A 250 -22.59 -4.73 -15.39
CA ASP A 250 -23.40 -5.83 -14.90
C ASP A 250 -23.21 -6.09 -13.41
N HIS A 251 -21.98 -5.95 -12.95
CA HIS A 251 -21.55 -6.05 -11.56
C HIS A 251 -20.28 -5.21 -11.37
N GLY A 252 -19.93 -4.92 -10.13
CA GLY A 252 -18.75 -4.14 -9.80
C GLY A 252 -18.94 -3.27 -8.57
N THR A 253 -17.90 -2.52 -8.24
CA THR A 253 -17.91 -1.56 -7.13
C THR A 253 -17.20 -0.28 -7.53
N ARG A 254 -17.79 0.87 -7.18
CA ARG A 254 -17.11 2.16 -7.24
C ARG A 254 -17.01 2.74 -5.84
N VAL A 255 -15.83 3.20 -5.51
CA VAL A 255 -15.54 3.99 -4.31
C VAL A 255 -15.11 5.39 -4.74
N THR A 256 -15.69 6.41 -4.10
CA THR A 256 -15.33 7.81 -4.34
C THR A 256 -14.98 8.47 -3.02
N ILE A 257 -13.78 9.05 -2.94
CA ILE A 257 -13.24 9.71 -1.74
C ILE A 257 -12.79 11.11 -2.13
N GLU A 258 -13.25 12.12 -1.39
CA GLU A 258 -12.72 13.48 -1.46
C GLU A 258 -11.71 13.68 -0.33
N LEU A 259 -10.52 14.18 -0.65
CA LEU A 259 -9.43 14.31 0.32
C LEU A 259 -8.58 15.54 0.04
N GLU A 260 -7.91 16.04 1.08
CA GLU A 260 -6.81 16.99 0.91
C GLU A 260 -5.61 16.25 0.34
N ALA A 261 -5.14 16.69 -0.82
CA ALA A 261 -4.09 16.01 -1.55
C ALA A 261 -3.27 16.97 -2.41
N ARG A 262 -2.20 16.45 -2.99
CA ARG A 262 -1.40 17.13 -3.99
C ARG A 262 -1.10 16.16 -5.12
N TYR A 263 -1.50 16.51 -6.32
CA TYR A 263 -1.14 15.79 -7.53
C TYR A 263 0.20 16.33 -8.06
N THR A 264 1.08 15.41 -8.44
CA THR A 264 2.34 15.71 -9.11
C THR A 264 2.63 14.57 -10.07
N ARG A 265 3.26 14.85 -11.20
CA ARG A 265 3.76 13.86 -12.15
C ARG A 265 5.17 13.41 -11.80
N GLY A 266 5.67 12.37 -12.47
CA GLY A 266 7.02 11.87 -12.31
C GLY A 266 7.15 10.81 -11.21
N ARG A 267 8.35 10.65 -10.65
CA ARG A 267 8.68 9.58 -9.72
C ARG A 267 7.83 9.60 -8.45
N GLY A 268 7.25 8.45 -8.10
CA GLY A 268 6.36 8.29 -6.95
C GLY A 268 5.01 8.99 -7.13
N SER A 269 4.57 9.22 -8.37
CA SER A 269 3.26 9.77 -8.70
C SER A 269 2.19 8.70 -8.85
N VAL A 270 0.95 9.14 -8.99
CA VAL A 270 -0.17 8.26 -9.37
C VAL A 270 0.03 7.70 -10.77
N ASP A 271 0.49 8.54 -11.70
CA ASP A 271 0.72 8.15 -13.09
C ASP A 271 1.72 6.99 -13.18
N GLU A 272 2.88 7.14 -12.51
CA GLU A 272 3.88 6.07 -12.45
C GLU A 272 3.33 4.79 -11.81
N TYR A 273 2.55 4.91 -10.73
CA TYR A 273 1.94 3.75 -10.08
C TYR A 273 0.97 3.01 -11.02
N LEU A 274 0.11 3.73 -11.75
CA LEU A 274 -0.85 3.14 -12.68
C LEU A 274 -0.14 2.50 -13.88
N GLU A 275 0.91 3.15 -14.38
CA GLU A 275 1.77 2.60 -15.42
C GLU A 275 2.43 1.28 -14.96
N GLN A 276 3.07 1.28 -13.80
CA GLN A 276 3.68 0.07 -13.21
C GLN A 276 2.63 -1.01 -12.93
N THR A 277 1.43 -0.62 -12.52
CA THR A 277 0.31 -1.55 -12.31
C THR A 277 -0.10 -2.23 -13.62
N ALA A 278 -0.18 -1.49 -14.72
CA ALA A 278 -0.49 -2.05 -16.03
C ALA A 278 0.63 -3.00 -16.54
N ILE A 279 1.90 -2.68 -16.28
CA ILE A 279 3.04 -3.56 -16.60
C ILE A 279 2.97 -4.86 -15.79
N ALA A 280 2.78 -4.75 -14.47
CA ALA A 280 2.78 -5.87 -13.54
C ALA A 280 1.50 -6.73 -13.60
N ASN A 281 0.43 -6.21 -14.22
CA ASN A 281 -0.84 -6.89 -14.37
C ASN A 281 -1.29 -6.89 -15.85
N PRO A 282 -0.62 -7.64 -16.73
CA PRO A 282 -0.89 -7.59 -18.16
C PRO A 282 -2.30 -8.04 -18.56
N HIS A 283 -3.06 -8.62 -17.66
CA HIS A 283 -4.45 -9.04 -17.83
C HIS A 283 -5.48 -7.93 -17.45
N VAL A 284 -5.03 -6.77 -16.95
CA VAL A 284 -5.92 -5.64 -16.62
C VAL A 284 -6.14 -4.72 -17.82
N THR A 285 -7.37 -4.20 -17.98
CA THR A 285 -7.61 -2.96 -18.73
C THR A 285 -7.81 -1.85 -17.70
N LEU A 286 -6.99 -0.79 -17.78
CA LEU A 286 -7.01 0.31 -16.85
C LEU A 286 -7.31 1.60 -17.59
N HIS A 287 -8.43 2.26 -17.23
CA HIS A 287 -8.84 3.56 -17.72
C HIS A 287 -8.46 4.61 -16.68
N TYR A 288 -7.77 5.64 -17.10
CA TYR A 288 -7.30 6.68 -16.21
C TYR A 288 -7.64 8.06 -16.75
N VAL A 289 -8.30 8.87 -15.93
CA VAL A 289 -8.55 10.28 -16.20
C VAL A 289 -7.81 11.10 -15.15
N ASP A 290 -6.83 11.88 -15.59
CA ASP A 290 -6.01 12.72 -14.73
C ASP A 290 -6.77 14.02 -14.31
N PRO A 291 -6.24 14.83 -13.36
CA PRO A 291 -6.88 16.08 -12.93
C PRO A 291 -7.03 17.14 -14.02
N ASP A 292 -6.27 17.05 -15.09
CA ASP A 292 -6.36 17.96 -16.25
C ASP A 292 -7.40 17.49 -17.28
N GLY A 293 -8.02 16.32 -17.03
CA GLY A 293 -9.04 15.72 -17.92
C GLY A 293 -8.45 14.89 -19.06
N ASN A 294 -7.14 14.59 -19.03
CA ASN A 294 -6.56 13.74 -20.05
C ASN A 294 -6.90 12.27 -19.76
N GLU A 295 -7.36 11.57 -20.79
CA GLU A 295 -7.70 10.15 -20.73
C GLU A 295 -6.53 9.30 -21.20
N THR A 296 -6.16 8.29 -20.43
CA THR A 296 -5.17 7.27 -20.77
C THR A 296 -5.79 5.89 -20.57
N VAL A 297 -5.67 5.02 -21.55
CA VAL A 297 -6.14 3.64 -21.47
C VAL A 297 -4.96 2.69 -21.64
N TYR A 298 -4.70 1.92 -20.58
CA TYR A 298 -3.78 0.78 -20.64
C TYR A 298 -4.60 -0.48 -20.91
N GLU A 299 -4.72 -0.85 -22.17
CA GLU A 299 -5.44 -2.06 -22.54
C GLU A 299 -4.66 -3.31 -22.14
N ARG A 300 -5.35 -4.35 -21.72
CA ARG A 300 -4.74 -5.64 -21.40
C ARG A 300 -3.92 -6.22 -22.57
N SER A 301 -2.81 -6.83 -22.25
CA SER A 301 -1.98 -7.58 -23.19
C SER A 301 -2.08 -9.10 -23.00
N ALA A 302 -2.82 -9.54 -21.98
CA ALA A 302 -3.12 -10.94 -21.71
C ALA A 302 -4.63 -11.12 -21.48
N THR A 303 -5.19 -12.23 -21.97
CA THR A 303 -6.61 -12.59 -21.83
C THR A 303 -6.85 -13.71 -20.82
N THR A 304 -5.81 -14.10 -20.09
CA THR A 304 -5.86 -15.15 -19.06
C THR A 304 -5.48 -14.56 -17.73
N LEU A 305 -6.21 -14.96 -16.69
CA LEU A 305 -5.86 -14.59 -15.32
C LEU A 305 -4.59 -15.32 -14.86
N PRO A 306 -3.82 -14.72 -13.94
CA PRO A 306 -2.73 -15.42 -13.28
C PRO A 306 -3.27 -16.65 -12.52
N PRO A 307 -2.44 -17.67 -12.26
CA PRO A 307 -2.85 -18.81 -11.44
C PRO A 307 -3.22 -18.35 -10.04
N GLU A 308 -4.34 -18.86 -9.51
CA GLU A 308 -4.78 -18.53 -8.16
C GLU A 308 -3.79 -19.05 -7.11
N PRO A 309 -3.22 -18.18 -6.26
CA PRO A 309 -2.34 -18.61 -5.18
C PRO A 309 -3.11 -19.42 -4.13
N LYS A 310 -2.59 -20.59 -3.77
CA LYS A 310 -3.22 -21.46 -2.78
C LYS A 310 -2.87 -21.01 -1.37
N GLU A 311 -3.85 -21.04 -0.49
CA GLU A 311 -3.59 -20.78 0.93
C GLU A 311 -2.74 -21.90 1.54
N ILE A 312 -1.68 -21.53 2.23
CA ILE A 312 -0.82 -22.47 2.96
C ILE A 312 -0.92 -22.26 4.47
N LYS A 313 -0.61 -23.31 5.23
CA LYS A 313 -0.44 -23.18 6.68
C LYS A 313 0.90 -22.49 6.98
N PRO A 314 1.01 -21.76 8.11
CA PRO A 314 2.28 -21.18 8.52
C PRO A 314 3.36 -22.25 8.64
N HIS A 315 4.57 -21.91 8.22
CA HIS A 315 5.71 -22.78 8.47
C HIS A 315 6.20 -22.56 9.91
N PRO A 316 6.57 -23.63 10.66
CA PRO A 316 6.95 -23.49 12.07
C PRO A 316 8.09 -22.49 12.32
N TYR A 317 9.06 -22.40 11.42
CA TYR A 317 10.19 -21.46 11.55
C TYR A 317 9.78 -19.97 11.44
N GLY A 318 8.64 -19.69 10.85
CA GLY A 318 8.11 -18.33 10.70
C GLY A 318 7.19 -17.89 11.83
N VAL A 319 6.97 -18.74 12.84
CA VAL A 319 6.05 -18.45 13.94
C VAL A 319 6.85 -18.13 15.20
N GLU A 320 6.71 -16.94 15.73
CA GLU A 320 7.34 -16.49 16.96
C GLU A 320 6.69 -17.12 18.21
N LEU A 321 7.43 -17.16 19.33
CA LEU A 321 6.96 -17.74 20.59
C LEU A 321 5.60 -17.19 21.05
N GLY A 322 5.43 -15.86 21.01
CA GLY A 322 4.16 -15.24 21.40
C GLY A 322 2.99 -15.71 20.54
N ARG A 323 3.20 -15.81 19.22
CA ARG A 323 2.21 -16.32 18.28
C ARG A 323 1.90 -17.81 18.51
N LEU A 324 2.94 -18.64 18.78
CA LEU A 324 2.77 -20.04 19.13
C LEU A 324 1.90 -20.19 20.38
N MET A 325 2.15 -19.39 21.40
CA MET A 325 1.34 -19.40 22.65
C MET A 325 -0.12 -19.01 22.39
N THR A 326 -0.36 -18.01 21.54
CA THR A 326 -1.71 -17.62 21.13
C THR A 326 -2.40 -18.75 20.37
N MET A 327 -1.73 -19.36 19.39
CA MET A 327 -2.25 -20.50 18.62
C MET A 327 -2.61 -21.70 19.50
N LEU A 328 -1.78 -22.01 20.51
CA LEU A 328 -2.07 -23.06 21.47
C LEU A 328 -3.34 -22.80 22.30
N LYS A 329 -3.58 -21.53 22.69
CA LYS A 329 -4.76 -21.12 23.45
C LYS A 329 -6.02 -21.07 22.61
N ASP A 330 -5.93 -20.57 21.38
CA ASP A 330 -7.08 -20.36 20.48
C ASP A 330 -7.55 -21.66 19.82
N THR A 331 -6.67 -22.68 19.77
CA THR A 331 -7.02 -23.98 19.21
C THR A 331 -7.96 -24.73 20.13
N LYS A 332 -9.02 -25.34 19.56
CA LYS A 332 -9.90 -26.26 20.32
C LYS A 332 -9.05 -27.33 21.03
N PRO A 333 -9.41 -27.72 22.24
CA PRO A 333 -8.66 -28.72 23.00
C PRO A 333 -8.34 -29.96 22.16
N THR A 334 -7.05 -30.21 21.96
CA THR A 334 -6.56 -31.34 21.14
C THR A 334 -5.20 -31.80 21.68
N THR A 335 -4.70 -32.90 21.16
CA THR A 335 -3.33 -33.32 21.51
C THR A 335 -2.29 -32.46 20.81
N LEU A 336 -1.13 -32.32 21.44
CA LEU A 336 -0.04 -31.53 20.90
C LEU A 336 0.41 -32.05 19.52
N SER A 337 0.40 -33.38 19.31
CA SER A 337 0.68 -33.95 18.00
C SER A 337 -0.33 -33.51 16.93
N GLN A 338 -1.63 -33.53 17.25
CA GLN A 338 -2.68 -33.07 16.34
C GLN A 338 -2.55 -31.58 16.06
N PHE A 339 -2.30 -30.78 17.09
CA PHE A 339 -2.04 -29.35 16.93
C PHE A 339 -0.89 -29.08 15.95
N LEU A 340 0.27 -29.68 16.19
CA LEU A 340 1.45 -29.47 15.35
C LEU A 340 1.20 -29.87 13.89
N THR A 341 0.52 -31.01 13.66
CA THR A 341 0.25 -31.49 12.29
C THR A 341 -0.88 -30.73 11.58
N SER A 342 -1.85 -30.22 12.33
CA SER A 342 -2.99 -29.50 11.73
C SER A 342 -2.73 -28.01 11.53
N SER A 343 -1.93 -27.38 12.41
CA SER A 343 -1.71 -25.92 12.41
C SER A 343 -0.53 -25.48 11.57
N PHE A 344 0.40 -26.39 11.26
CA PHE A 344 1.63 -26.03 10.54
C PHE A 344 1.78 -26.78 9.21
N SER A 345 2.45 -26.14 8.25
CA SER A 345 2.90 -26.80 7.02
C SER A 345 4.13 -27.66 7.28
N ARG A 346 4.30 -28.72 6.49
CA ARG A 346 5.46 -29.63 6.52
C ARG A 346 5.72 -30.35 7.86
N VAL A 347 4.77 -30.34 8.76
CA VAL A 347 4.85 -31.09 10.02
C VAL A 347 4.03 -32.38 9.90
N SER A 348 4.73 -33.46 9.57
CA SER A 348 4.18 -34.83 9.59
C SER A 348 4.06 -35.36 11.03
N PRO A 349 3.31 -36.44 11.30
CA PRO A 349 3.27 -37.05 12.62
C PRO A 349 4.66 -37.45 13.16
N ALA A 350 5.60 -37.85 12.30
CA ALA A 350 6.96 -38.17 12.67
C ALA A 350 7.73 -36.92 13.10
N VAL A 351 7.59 -35.80 12.37
CA VAL A 351 8.21 -34.51 12.72
C VAL A 351 7.59 -33.97 14.02
N ALA A 352 6.26 -34.03 14.19
CA ALA A 352 5.61 -33.62 15.43
C ALA A 352 6.10 -34.42 16.65
N ARG A 353 6.29 -35.73 16.50
CA ARG A 353 6.88 -36.59 17.55
C ARG A 353 8.29 -36.11 17.89
N LYS A 354 9.13 -35.92 16.90
CA LYS A 354 10.52 -35.45 17.10
C LYS A 354 10.57 -34.11 17.82
N ILE A 355 9.71 -33.16 17.45
CA ILE A 355 9.61 -31.85 18.13
C ILE A 355 9.23 -32.06 19.60
N CYS A 356 8.22 -32.87 19.89
CA CYS A 356 7.78 -33.13 21.25
C CYS A 356 8.87 -33.87 22.10
N GLU A 357 9.56 -34.81 21.52
CA GLU A 357 10.69 -35.51 22.16
C GLU A 357 11.83 -34.53 22.49
N THR A 358 12.21 -33.70 21.55
CA THR A 358 13.27 -32.69 21.77
C THR A 358 12.84 -31.68 22.84
N ALA A 359 11.56 -31.25 22.84
CA ALA A 359 10.99 -30.36 23.84
C ALA A 359 10.77 -31.01 25.21
N LYS A 360 10.92 -32.35 25.32
CA LYS A 360 10.57 -33.14 26.51
C LYS A 360 9.11 -32.97 26.96
N VAL A 361 8.20 -32.81 26.00
CA VAL A 361 6.73 -32.68 26.22
C VAL A 361 6.02 -33.86 25.60
N SER A 362 5.00 -34.39 26.27
CA SER A 362 4.27 -35.54 25.75
C SER A 362 3.50 -35.19 24.47
N VAL A 363 3.60 -36.03 23.44
CA VAL A 363 2.84 -35.92 22.19
C VAL A 363 1.31 -35.94 22.40
N ARG A 364 0.86 -36.55 23.51
CA ARG A 364 -0.54 -36.60 23.91
C ARG A 364 -0.96 -35.49 24.87
N ALA A 365 -0.05 -34.60 25.26
CA ALA A 365 -0.38 -33.46 26.10
C ALA A 365 -1.48 -32.62 25.45
N SER A 366 -2.45 -32.17 26.25
CA SER A 366 -3.49 -31.27 25.76
C SER A 366 -2.94 -29.88 25.53
N THR A 367 -3.30 -29.23 24.42
CA THR A 367 -2.88 -27.85 24.11
C THR A 367 -3.25 -26.87 25.22
N THR A 368 -4.37 -27.09 25.94
CA THR A 368 -4.82 -26.26 27.04
C THR A 368 -3.98 -26.35 28.30
N LYS A 369 -3.15 -27.41 28.41
CA LYS A 369 -2.26 -27.64 29.56
C LYS A 369 -0.83 -27.21 29.32
N ILE A 370 -0.51 -26.69 28.12
CA ILE A 370 0.83 -26.20 27.78
C ILE A 370 1.03 -24.81 28.41
N GLY A 371 1.92 -24.76 29.38
CA GLY A 371 2.32 -23.52 30.04
C GLY A 371 3.39 -22.77 29.23
N ARG A 372 3.80 -21.61 29.77
CA ARG A 372 4.81 -20.76 29.09
C ARG A 372 6.16 -21.46 28.89
N HIS A 373 6.60 -22.21 29.90
CA HIS A 373 7.87 -22.93 29.86
C HIS A 373 7.85 -24.04 28.80
N GLU A 374 6.77 -24.83 28.74
CA GLU A 374 6.65 -25.89 27.73
C GLU A 374 6.50 -25.31 26.33
N ALA A 375 5.80 -24.15 26.17
CA ALA A 375 5.70 -23.46 24.89
C ALA A 375 7.06 -22.94 24.42
N ASP A 376 7.89 -22.42 25.33
CA ASP A 376 9.27 -22.02 25.01
C ASP A 376 10.13 -23.24 24.60
N SER A 377 10.06 -24.34 25.36
CA SER A 377 10.75 -25.59 25.02
C SER A 377 10.31 -26.13 23.65
N LEU A 378 9.02 -26.05 23.32
CA LEU A 378 8.49 -26.40 21.99
C LEU A 378 9.03 -25.49 20.89
N TYR A 379 9.08 -24.18 21.16
CA TYR A 379 9.61 -23.22 20.22
C TYR A 379 11.09 -23.48 19.90
N GLN A 380 11.91 -23.72 20.93
CA GLN A 380 13.33 -24.09 20.76
C GLN A 380 13.48 -25.41 20.00
N ALA A 381 12.67 -26.42 20.34
CA ALA A 381 12.67 -27.70 19.67
C ALA A 381 12.28 -27.60 18.17
N ILE A 382 11.33 -26.71 17.83
CA ILE A 382 10.97 -26.39 16.44
C ILE A 382 12.18 -25.86 15.71
N GLN A 383 12.89 -24.87 16.27
CA GLN A 383 14.07 -24.26 15.63
C GLN A 383 15.21 -25.27 15.41
N GLN A 384 15.35 -26.28 16.27
CA GLN A 384 16.38 -27.32 16.19
C GLN A 384 15.97 -28.50 15.30
N THR A 385 14.70 -28.70 15.03
CA THR A 385 14.20 -29.83 14.23
C THR A 385 14.27 -29.52 12.75
N LYS A 386 14.94 -30.35 11.95
CA LYS A 386 14.97 -30.19 10.50
C LYS A 386 13.56 -30.43 9.92
N ILE A 387 12.95 -29.38 9.42
CA ILE A 387 11.63 -29.38 8.77
C ILE A 387 11.83 -29.02 7.31
N GLY A 388 11.14 -29.70 6.38
CA GLY A 388 11.21 -29.41 4.95
C GLY A 388 10.67 -28.02 4.63
N SER A 389 11.17 -27.39 3.56
CA SER A 389 10.70 -26.07 3.10
C SER A 389 9.19 -26.04 2.88
N PRO A 390 8.50 -24.90 3.14
CA PRO A 390 7.08 -24.75 2.87
C PRO A 390 6.74 -24.96 1.39
N ALA A 391 5.47 -25.19 1.11
CA ALA A 391 4.98 -25.18 -0.26
C ALA A 391 5.10 -23.76 -0.84
N THR A 392 5.33 -23.64 -2.14
CA THR A 392 5.49 -22.38 -2.86
C THR A 392 4.30 -22.04 -3.76
N ASP A 393 3.27 -22.90 -3.76
CA ASP A 393 2.02 -22.71 -4.50
C ASP A 393 1.09 -21.63 -3.91
N CYS A 394 1.50 -20.99 -2.81
CA CYS A 394 0.93 -19.75 -2.31
C CYS A 394 1.42 -18.51 -3.07
N LEU A 395 2.41 -18.64 -3.94
CA LEU A 395 2.93 -17.59 -4.80
C LEU A 395 2.30 -17.69 -6.18
N ALA A 396 2.01 -16.55 -6.79
CA ALA A 396 1.52 -16.43 -8.15
C ALA A 396 2.45 -15.45 -8.91
N PRO A 397 3.64 -15.91 -9.36
CA PRO A 397 4.52 -15.07 -10.16
C PRO A 397 3.85 -14.70 -11.48
N ILE A 398 4.17 -13.51 -11.98
CA ILE A 398 3.69 -13.01 -13.29
C ILE A 398 4.31 -13.84 -14.42
N GLY A 399 5.59 -14.17 -14.29
CA GLY A 399 6.39 -14.89 -15.27
C GLY A 399 6.99 -13.98 -16.34
N GLU A 400 8.12 -14.41 -16.90
CA GLU A 400 8.92 -13.63 -17.86
C GLU A 400 8.12 -13.19 -19.09
N GLU A 401 7.33 -14.10 -19.65
CA GLU A 401 6.54 -13.81 -20.86
C GLU A 401 5.51 -12.71 -20.64
N LEU A 402 4.75 -12.77 -19.54
CA LEU A 402 3.72 -11.78 -19.23
C LEU A 402 4.32 -10.44 -18.81
N LEU A 403 5.44 -10.45 -18.06
CA LEU A 403 6.18 -9.23 -17.73
C LEU A 403 6.70 -8.52 -18.98
N LEU A 404 7.25 -9.28 -19.94
CA LEU A 404 7.68 -8.72 -21.22
C LEU A 404 6.52 -8.15 -22.02
N LYS A 405 5.38 -8.84 -22.08
CA LYS A 405 4.18 -8.33 -22.77
C LYS A 405 3.69 -7.02 -22.16
N GLY A 406 3.63 -6.94 -20.84
CA GLY A 406 3.26 -5.71 -20.12
C GLY A 406 4.26 -4.59 -20.38
N LEU A 407 5.55 -4.88 -20.25
CA LEU A 407 6.61 -3.89 -20.43
C LEU A 407 6.66 -3.34 -21.88
N HIS A 408 6.60 -4.21 -22.87
CA HIS A 408 6.57 -3.81 -24.29
C HIS A 408 5.39 -2.89 -24.64
N LYS A 409 4.25 -3.10 -23.99
CA LYS A 409 3.06 -2.32 -24.31
C LYS A 409 3.11 -0.92 -23.71
N VAL A 410 3.73 -0.77 -22.56
CA VAL A 410 3.70 0.45 -21.76
C VAL A 410 4.96 1.29 -21.96
N VAL A 411 6.13 0.66 -21.99
CA VAL A 411 7.42 1.35 -22.05
C VAL A 411 8.05 1.19 -23.45
N PRO A 412 8.27 2.28 -24.19
CA PRO A 412 9.00 2.21 -25.44
C PRO A 412 10.47 1.85 -25.18
N GLY A 413 11.05 0.95 -25.98
CA GLY A 413 12.44 0.53 -25.83
C GLY A 413 12.93 -0.20 -27.08
N GLU A 414 14.23 -0.40 -27.18
CA GLU A 414 14.90 -1.16 -28.25
C GLU A 414 15.25 -2.58 -27.79
N PHE A 415 15.47 -2.74 -26.50
CA PHE A 415 15.80 -4.01 -25.89
C PHE A 415 14.99 -4.24 -24.62
N TYR A 416 14.50 -5.46 -24.47
CA TYR A 416 13.71 -5.87 -23.31
C TYR A 416 14.19 -7.21 -22.78
N VAL A 417 14.23 -7.33 -21.47
CA VAL A 417 14.53 -8.59 -20.80
C VAL A 417 13.71 -8.70 -19.52
N ALA A 418 13.28 -9.91 -19.21
CA ALA A 418 12.68 -10.24 -17.93
C ALA A 418 13.32 -11.49 -17.34
N ALA A 419 13.25 -11.63 -16.05
CA ALA A 419 13.73 -12.81 -15.33
C ALA A 419 12.82 -13.09 -14.14
N THR A 420 12.41 -14.35 -13.99
CA THR A 420 11.71 -14.88 -12.83
C THR A 420 12.63 -15.86 -12.10
N ARG A 421 13.02 -15.56 -10.89
CA ARG A 421 13.87 -16.45 -10.08
C ARG A 421 13.04 -17.60 -9.50
N PRO A 422 13.63 -18.79 -9.32
CA PRO A 422 12.94 -19.84 -8.55
C PRO A 422 12.55 -19.35 -7.17
N PRO A 423 11.37 -19.79 -6.64
CA PRO A 423 10.97 -19.45 -5.29
C PRO A 423 12.01 -19.76 -4.25
N ALA A 424 12.23 -18.85 -3.32
CA ALA A 424 13.11 -19.00 -2.17
C ALA A 424 12.30 -18.90 -0.87
N VAL A 425 12.93 -19.24 0.25
CA VAL A 425 12.28 -19.22 1.57
C VAL A 425 13.16 -18.50 2.57
N TYR A 426 12.61 -17.51 3.23
CA TYR A 426 13.25 -16.82 4.34
C TYR A 426 12.42 -16.95 5.61
N ARG A 427 12.99 -17.49 6.68
CA ARG A 427 12.30 -17.73 7.97
C ARG A 427 10.92 -18.39 7.80
N GLY A 428 10.86 -19.41 6.93
CA GLY A 428 9.61 -20.15 6.68
C GLY A 428 8.59 -19.44 5.77
N ASN A 429 8.88 -18.22 5.30
CA ASN A 429 8.03 -17.50 4.35
C ASN A 429 8.58 -17.65 2.94
N PRO A 430 7.83 -18.26 2.01
CA PRO A 430 8.22 -18.33 0.61
C PRO A 430 8.08 -16.96 -0.06
N PHE A 431 8.98 -16.68 -1.01
CA PHE A 431 8.94 -15.50 -1.87
C PHE A 431 9.52 -15.80 -3.24
N VAL A 432 9.16 -14.98 -4.22
CA VAL A 432 9.70 -15.02 -5.57
C VAL A 432 10.14 -13.59 -5.95
N VAL A 433 11.21 -13.51 -6.74
CA VAL A 433 11.72 -12.25 -7.27
C VAL A 433 11.61 -12.29 -8.77
N GLU A 434 10.96 -11.27 -9.32
CA GLU A 434 10.83 -11.04 -10.75
C GLU A 434 11.36 -9.66 -11.09
N ALA A 435 12.03 -9.54 -12.22
CA ALA A 435 12.56 -8.27 -12.70
C ALA A 435 12.34 -8.17 -14.21
N ALA A 436 12.03 -6.97 -14.68
CA ALA A 436 11.98 -6.67 -16.10
C ALA A 436 12.70 -5.34 -16.37
N LEU A 437 13.36 -5.25 -17.50
CA LEU A 437 14.15 -4.10 -17.92
C LEU A 437 13.84 -3.76 -19.36
N ALA A 438 13.61 -2.48 -19.64
CA ALA A 438 13.61 -1.90 -20.98
C ALA A 438 14.83 -1.00 -21.12
N TYR A 439 15.49 -1.06 -22.27
CA TYR A 439 16.66 -0.23 -22.60
C TYR A 439 16.53 0.33 -24.01
N GLY A 440 17.08 1.54 -24.26
CA GLY A 440 17.13 2.18 -25.58
C GLY A 440 15.86 2.96 -25.96
N GLY A 441 14.83 2.97 -25.10
CA GLY A 441 13.68 3.83 -25.29
C GLY A 441 14.03 5.26 -24.91
N THR A 442 14.27 6.09 -25.88
CA THR A 442 14.56 7.53 -25.66
C THR A 442 13.26 8.29 -25.50
N SER A 443 13.16 9.03 -24.41
CA SER A 443 12.13 10.06 -24.26
C SER A 443 12.29 11.07 -25.41
N THR A 444 11.28 11.21 -26.26
CA THR A 444 11.25 12.33 -27.18
C THR A 444 11.03 13.60 -26.37
N ALA A 445 11.74 14.68 -26.70
CA ALA A 445 11.64 15.97 -25.98
C ALA A 445 10.18 16.48 -25.82
N GLN A 446 9.28 16.07 -26.72
CA GLN A 446 7.85 16.41 -26.68
C GLN A 446 7.03 15.72 -25.55
N LYS A 447 7.58 14.70 -24.89
CA LYS A 447 6.89 13.93 -23.83
C LYS A 447 7.47 14.19 -22.43
N VAL A 448 8.44 15.09 -22.32
CA VAL A 448 9.12 15.36 -21.03
C VAL A 448 8.37 16.44 -20.28
N SER A 449 7.90 16.13 -19.08
CA SER A 449 7.30 17.13 -18.19
C SER A 449 8.37 18.07 -17.63
N LEU A 450 7.95 19.24 -17.12
CA LEU A 450 8.87 20.21 -16.51
C LEU A 450 9.64 19.62 -15.32
N GLU A 451 8.97 18.80 -14.52
CA GLU A 451 9.58 18.11 -13.38
C GLU A 451 10.64 17.10 -13.84
N ALA A 452 10.31 16.29 -14.83
CA ALA A 452 11.26 15.32 -15.40
C ALA A 452 12.44 16.02 -16.08
N LEU A 453 12.22 17.14 -16.76
CA LEU A 453 13.28 17.95 -17.34
C LEU A 453 14.22 18.52 -16.26
N THR A 454 13.65 18.95 -15.13
CA THR A 454 14.43 19.47 -14.00
C THR A 454 15.29 18.38 -13.36
N GLU A 455 14.76 17.16 -13.20
CA GLU A 455 15.52 16.00 -12.70
C GLU A 455 16.64 15.60 -13.68
N LEU A 456 16.34 15.51 -14.97
CA LEU A 456 17.33 15.20 -16.00
C LEU A 456 18.45 16.25 -16.09
N LEU A 457 18.12 17.52 -15.89
CA LEU A 457 19.11 18.59 -15.83
C LEU A 457 20.00 18.48 -14.59
N ALA A 458 19.42 18.14 -13.44
CA ALA A 458 20.16 18.00 -12.18
C ALA A 458 21.10 16.78 -12.17
N GLU A 459 20.76 15.73 -12.92
CA GLU A 459 21.56 14.50 -13.04
C GLU A 459 22.56 14.54 -14.22
N SER A 460 22.52 15.59 -15.05
CA SER A 460 23.32 15.64 -16.27
C SER A 460 24.71 16.21 -16.04
N ASP A 461 25.72 15.50 -16.54
CA ASP A 461 27.12 15.98 -16.63
C ASP A 461 27.39 16.89 -17.85
N ALA A 462 26.35 17.27 -18.59
CA ALA A 462 26.49 18.08 -19.78
C ALA A 462 26.95 19.51 -19.44
N ARG A 463 27.97 20.00 -20.14
CA ARG A 463 28.59 21.32 -19.91
C ARG A 463 27.82 22.49 -20.52
N SER A 464 26.74 22.24 -21.25
CA SER A 464 25.85 23.26 -21.80
C SER A 464 24.47 22.67 -22.10
N LEU A 465 23.45 23.54 -22.11
CA LEU A 465 22.08 23.11 -22.48
C LEU A 465 22.00 22.51 -23.87
N ARG A 466 22.80 23.00 -24.83
CA ARG A 466 22.88 22.41 -26.17
C ARG A 466 23.39 20.99 -26.13
N GLN A 467 24.44 20.72 -25.37
CA GLN A 467 24.99 19.37 -25.19
C GLN A 467 24.00 18.49 -24.47
N PHE A 468 23.35 18.97 -23.42
CA PHE A 468 22.29 18.27 -22.70
C PHE A 468 21.15 17.85 -23.62
N LEU A 469 20.60 18.76 -24.42
CA LEU A 469 19.52 18.45 -25.36
C LEU A 469 19.90 17.36 -26.37
N ILE A 470 21.13 17.42 -26.91
CA ILE A 470 21.61 16.46 -27.91
C ILE A 470 21.89 15.09 -27.29
N SER A 471 22.43 15.05 -26.05
CA SER A 471 22.82 13.80 -25.41
C SER A 471 21.65 13.09 -24.70
N THR A 472 20.63 13.84 -24.29
CA THR A 472 19.53 13.33 -23.45
C THR A 472 18.31 12.94 -24.28
N PHE A 473 18.06 13.63 -25.40
CA PHE A 473 16.84 13.40 -26.19
C PHE A 473 17.13 12.82 -27.58
N ASN A 474 16.42 11.75 -27.92
CA ASN A 474 16.48 11.16 -29.25
C ASN A 474 15.81 12.07 -30.29
N GLY A 475 16.40 12.13 -31.47
CA GLY A 475 15.92 12.98 -32.57
C GLY A 475 16.22 14.46 -32.39
N VAL A 476 16.91 14.87 -31.32
CA VAL A 476 17.39 16.25 -31.13
C VAL A 476 18.83 16.33 -31.64
N GLY A 477 18.99 16.60 -32.92
CA GLY A 477 20.31 16.91 -33.51
C GLY A 477 20.75 18.34 -33.20
N PRO A 478 22.00 18.72 -33.62
CA PRO A 478 22.57 20.06 -33.38
C PRO A 478 21.66 21.21 -33.80
N GLU A 479 21.04 21.11 -34.97
CA GLU A 479 20.12 22.11 -35.53
C GLU A 479 18.82 22.24 -34.73
N ALA A 480 18.24 21.08 -34.32
CA ALA A 480 17.04 21.07 -33.50
C ALA A 480 17.31 21.66 -32.10
N ALA A 481 18.44 21.34 -31.48
CA ALA A 481 18.85 21.92 -30.21
C ALA A 481 19.02 23.45 -30.27
N GLU A 482 19.63 23.97 -31.34
CA GLU A 482 19.76 25.41 -31.55
C GLU A 482 18.41 26.10 -31.72
N LYS A 483 17.49 25.47 -32.47
CA LYS A 483 16.15 26.01 -32.65
C LYS A 483 15.37 26.06 -31.34
N ILE A 484 15.43 24.98 -30.52
CA ILE A 484 14.81 24.93 -29.20
C ILE A 484 15.35 26.06 -28.30
N LEU A 485 16.67 26.24 -28.24
CA LEU A 485 17.30 27.28 -27.45
C LEU A 485 16.91 28.68 -27.91
N THR A 486 16.79 28.90 -29.22
CA THR A 486 16.39 30.17 -29.81
C THR A 486 14.94 30.50 -29.53
N GLU A 487 14.03 29.54 -29.66
CA GLU A 487 12.60 29.72 -29.33
C GLU A 487 12.36 29.92 -27.82
N ALA A 488 13.21 29.35 -26.98
CA ALA A 488 13.17 29.54 -25.53
C ALA A 488 13.84 30.83 -25.03
N ASP A 489 14.39 31.66 -25.95
CA ASP A 489 15.16 32.86 -25.65
C ASP A 489 16.37 32.57 -24.71
N LEU A 490 16.95 31.37 -24.83
CA LEU A 490 18.12 30.93 -24.07
C LEU A 490 19.37 31.02 -24.93
N GLY A 491 20.38 31.75 -24.46
CA GLY A 491 21.64 31.90 -25.17
C GLY A 491 22.43 30.59 -25.30
N GLN A 492 23.19 30.42 -26.37
CA GLN A 492 23.99 29.20 -26.68
C GLN A 492 25.01 28.80 -25.59
N ARG A 493 25.28 29.65 -24.60
CA ARG A 493 26.26 29.45 -23.53
C ARG A 493 25.66 29.38 -22.13
N VAL A 494 24.39 29.09 -21.99
CA VAL A 494 23.84 28.81 -20.67
C VAL A 494 24.40 27.46 -20.21
N THR A 495 25.21 27.51 -19.16
CA THR A 495 25.83 26.36 -18.48
C THR A 495 25.03 26.01 -17.24
#